data_1769385aa64373f8cd043365906bfe41
#
_entry.id   1769385aa64373f8cd043365906bfe41
#
_cell.length_a   1.000
_cell.length_b   1.000
_cell.length_c   1.000
_cell.angle_alpha   90.00
_cell.angle_beta   90.00
_cell.angle_gamma   90.00
#
_symmetry.space_group_name_H-M   'P 1'
#
loop_
_entity.id
_entity.type
_entity.pdbx_description
1 polymer ?
#
loop_
_entity_poly.entity_id
_entity_poly.type
_entity_poly.pdbx_seq_one_letter_code
_entity_poly.pdbx_strand_id
1 'polypeptide(L)'
;MEMMIKKFCQRYRLPEKSLHELLSHMTEYHFGKGESIVKEGERNSNFYILKKGIWRAYYMIDGTESSLWFAGTGEIAFSSWGYVNNEVSQVNIESVNESIAYGIAKPDLEELFNSSIELSNFGRKIFEQIGRAHV
;
A
#
# COMPACT_ATOMS: atom_id res chain seq x y z
N MET A 1 6.27 -16.23 1.20
CA MET A 1 4.81 -16.03 1.42
C MET A 1 4.41 -16.13 2.90
N GLU A 2 4.82 -17.16 3.60
CA GLU A 2 4.52 -17.29 5.03
C GLU A 2 5.00 -16.12 5.87
N MET A 3 6.19 -15.63 5.63
CA MET A 3 6.75 -14.50 6.37
C MET A 3 5.90 -13.24 6.19
N MET A 4 5.47 -12.97 4.96
CA MET A 4 4.63 -11.82 4.66
C MET A 4 3.27 -11.93 5.37
N ILE A 5 2.66 -13.12 5.33
CA ILE A 5 1.38 -13.39 5.98
C ILE A 5 1.47 -13.18 7.49
N LYS A 6 2.48 -13.75 8.14
CA LYS A 6 2.69 -13.58 9.58
C LYS A 6 2.89 -12.13 9.97
N LYS A 7 3.78 -11.43 9.27
CA LYS A 7 4.07 -10.02 9.56
C LYS A 7 2.83 -9.15 9.38
N PHE A 8 2.10 -9.34 8.30
CA PHE A 8 0.89 -8.58 8.02
C PHE A 8 -0.18 -8.81 9.08
N CYS A 9 -0.49 -10.08 9.38
CA CYS A 9 -1.53 -10.42 10.34
C CYS A 9 -1.22 -9.93 11.74
N GLN A 10 0.04 -9.97 12.15
CA GLN A 10 0.47 -9.45 13.45
C GLN A 10 0.37 -7.92 13.49
N ARG A 11 0.84 -7.25 12.44
CA ARG A 11 0.90 -5.80 12.39
C ARG A 11 -0.49 -5.17 12.36
N TYR A 12 -1.38 -5.69 11.53
CA TYR A 12 -2.69 -5.11 11.30
C TYR A 12 -3.83 -5.82 12.01
N ARG A 13 -3.53 -6.86 12.76
CA ARG A 13 -4.52 -7.63 13.55
C ARG A 13 -5.66 -8.17 12.69
N LEU A 14 -5.31 -8.76 11.57
CA LEU A 14 -6.25 -9.41 10.66
C LEU A 14 -6.08 -10.92 10.76
N PRO A 15 -7.17 -11.70 10.86
CA PRO A 15 -7.07 -13.16 10.80
C PRO A 15 -6.47 -13.62 9.48
N GLU A 16 -5.67 -14.67 9.51
CA GLU A 16 -5.01 -15.21 8.32
C GLU A 16 -6.00 -15.56 7.22
N LYS A 17 -7.15 -16.11 7.59
CA LYS A 17 -8.23 -16.43 6.65
C LYS A 17 -8.71 -15.19 5.88
N SER A 18 -8.86 -14.08 6.56
CA SER A 18 -9.30 -12.83 5.94
C SER A 18 -8.23 -12.26 5.01
N LEU A 19 -6.95 -12.40 5.37
CA LEU A 19 -5.86 -12.00 4.48
C LEU A 19 -5.84 -12.84 3.20
N HIS A 20 -6.02 -14.14 3.31
CA HIS A 20 -6.09 -15.02 2.14
C HIS A 20 -7.25 -14.62 1.21
N GLU A 21 -8.39 -14.27 1.78
CA GLU A 21 -9.53 -13.77 1.01
C GLU A 21 -9.15 -12.48 0.27
N LEU A 22 -8.54 -11.52 0.95
CA LEU A 22 -8.09 -10.28 0.35
C LEU A 22 -7.09 -10.53 -0.79
N LEU A 23 -6.07 -11.35 -0.53
CA LEU A 23 -5.03 -11.65 -1.52
C LEU A 23 -5.59 -12.35 -2.76
N SER A 24 -6.66 -13.13 -2.62
CA SER A 24 -7.27 -13.82 -3.77
C SER A 24 -7.89 -12.86 -4.78
N HIS A 25 -8.14 -11.62 -4.39
CA HIS A 25 -8.66 -10.56 -5.24
C HIS A 25 -7.60 -9.58 -5.71
N MET A 26 -6.35 -9.78 -5.29
CA MET A 26 -5.24 -8.88 -5.63
C MET A 26 -4.40 -9.44 -6.76
N THR A 27 -3.73 -8.56 -7.47
CA THR A 27 -2.82 -8.90 -8.57
C THR A 27 -1.39 -8.77 -8.11
N GLU A 28 -0.54 -9.72 -8.47
CA GLU A 28 0.89 -9.67 -8.16
C GLU A 28 1.62 -8.78 -9.16
N TYR A 29 2.40 -7.83 -8.65
CA TYR A 29 3.22 -6.91 -9.43
C TYR A 29 4.69 -7.08 -9.06
N HIS A 30 5.56 -7.00 -10.07
CA HIS A 30 7.00 -7.08 -9.91
C HIS A 30 7.61 -5.74 -10.32
N PHE A 31 8.52 -5.23 -9.47
CA PHE A 31 9.21 -3.97 -9.73
C PHE A 31 10.72 -4.18 -9.61
N GLY A 32 11.47 -3.62 -10.54
CA GLY A 32 12.93 -3.62 -10.50
C GLY A 32 13.45 -2.53 -9.58
N LYS A 33 14.73 -2.62 -9.25
CA LYS A 33 15.43 -1.59 -8.47
C LYS A 33 15.29 -0.22 -9.12
N GLY A 34 14.83 0.76 -8.35
CA GLY A 34 14.66 2.13 -8.82
C GLY A 34 13.42 2.36 -9.67
N GLU A 35 12.62 1.32 -9.92
CA GLU A 35 11.39 1.47 -10.70
C GLU A 35 10.35 2.24 -9.91
N SER A 36 9.65 3.15 -10.60
CA SER A 36 8.63 3.98 -9.98
C SER A 36 7.30 3.25 -9.87
N ILE A 37 6.67 3.31 -8.70
CA ILE A 37 5.29 2.86 -8.50
C ILE A 37 4.34 4.03 -8.79
N VAL A 38 4.66 5.21 -8.27
CA VAL A 38 3.92 6.45 -8.48
C VAL A 38 4.93 7.58 -8.62
N LYS A 39 4.75 8.43 -9.63
CA LYS A 39 5.52 9.68 -9.76
C LYS A 39 4.68 10.86 -9.33
N GLU A 40 5.34 11.88 -8.78
CA GLU A 40 4.69 13.15 -8.47
C GLU A 40 3.92 13.65 -9.70
N GLY A 41 2.67 14.06 -9.50
CA GLY A 41 1.79 14.49 -10.57
C GLY A 41 0.97 13.38 -11.22
N GLU A 42 1.28 12.13 -10.93
CA GLU A 42 0.49 10.98 -11.40
C GLU A 42 -0.62 10.65 -10.41
N ARG A 43 -1.69 10.08 -10.91
CA ARG A 43 -2.81 9.59 -10.10
C ARG A 43 -2.73 8.07 -10.00
N ASN A 44 -2.66 7.55 -8.76
CA ASN A 44 -2.66 6.11 -8.52
C ASN A 44 -3.55 5.84 -7.30
N SER A 45 -4.66 5.17 -7.52
CA SER A 45 -5.63 4.82 -6.47
C SER A 45 -5.53 3.36 -6.04
N ASN A 46 -4.45 2.67 -6.40
CA ASN A 46 -4.25 1.29 -5.99
C ASN A 46 -3.77 1.21 -4.54
N PHE A 47 -4.14 0.10 -3.92
CA PHE A 47 -3.71 -0.28 -2.57
C PHE A 47 -2.78 -1.47 -2.72
N TYR A 48 -1.62 -1.42 -2.06
CA TYR A 48 -0.59 -2.46 -2.19
C TYR A 48 -0.20 -3.04 -0.84
N ILE A 49 0.18 -4.33 -0.87
CA ILE A 49 0.81 -5.03 0.24
C ILE A 49 2.12 -5.61 -0.28
N LEU A 50 3.24 -5.28 0.34
CA LEU A 50 4.54 -5.80 -0.08
C LEU A 50 4.71 -7.25 0.35
N LYS A 51 5.00 -8.10 -0.64
CA LYS A 51 5.40 -9.48 -0.42
C LYS A 51 6.89 -9.58 -0.15
N LYS A 52 7.70 -8.78 -0.86
CA LYS A 52 9.16 -8.79 -0.82
C LYS A 52 9.71 -7.44 -1.23
N GLY A 53 10.79 -7.03 -0.63
CA GLY A 53 11.51 -5.82 -1.02
C GLY A 53 11.13 -4.61 -0.17
N ILE A 54 11.62 -3.45 -0.61
CA ILE A 54 11.45 -2.18 0.10
C ILE A 54 11.02 -1.11 -0.88
N TRP A 55 10.00 -0.35 -0.53
CA TRP A 55 9.59 0.85 -1.24
C TRP A 55 9.88 2.07 -0.40
N ARG A 56 10.09 3.19 -1.06
CA ARG A 56 10.36 4.47 -0.42
C ARG A 56 9.44 5.53 -1.04
N ALA A 57 8.84 6.37 -0.19
CA ALA A 57 8.17 7.58 -0.64
C ALA A 57 9.08 8.76 -0.36
N TYR A 58 9.23 9.66 -1.31
CA TYR A 58 10.06 10.84 -1.17
C TYR A 58 9.51 12.00 -1.99
N TYR A 59 9.93 13.19 -1.65
CA TYR A 59 9.61 14.41 -2.39
C TYR A 59 10.87 15.23 -2.62
N MET A 60 10.81 16.13 -3.59
CA MET A 60 11.94 16.99 -3.95
C MET A 60 11.68 18.41 -3.45
N ILE A 61 12.64 18.98 -2.74
CA ILE A 61 12.63 20.40 -2.34
C ILE A 61 13.96 20.99 -2.80
N ASP A 62 13.89 21.98 -3.71
CA ASP A 62 15.08 22.68 -4.24
C ASP A 62 16.17 21.74 -4.72
N GLY A 63 15.78 20.67 -5.43
CA GLY A 63 16.70 19.69 -5.98
C GLY A 63 17.20 18.65 -4.98
N THR A 64 16.74 18.69 -3.74
CA THR A 64 17.12 17.74 -2.69
C THR A 64 15.97 16.77 -2.40
N GLU A 65 16.29 15.46 -2.36
CA GLU A 65 15.34 14.42 -2.00
C GLU A 65 15.13 14.40 -0.49
N SER A 66 13.86 14.31 -0.09
CA SER A 66 13.51 14.14 1.32
C SER A 66 12.61 12.92 1.45
N SER A 67 13.09 11.91 2.17
CA SER A 67 12.33 10.67 2.39
C SER A 67 11.20 10.91 3.39
N LEU A 68 10.00 10.40 3.03
CA LEU A 68 8.81 10.55 3.86
C LEU A 68 8.53 9.27 4.65
N TRP A 69 8.58 8.11 3.97
CA TRP A 69 8.39 6.81 4.62
C TRP A 69 9.04 5.70 3.79
N PHE A 70 9.24 4.57 4.46
CA PHE A 70 9.65 3.30 3.85
C PHE A 70 8.63 2.24 4.19
N ALA A 71 8.44 1.30 3.28
CA ALA A 71 7.60 0.13 3.52
C ALA A 71 8.36 -1.13 3.11
N GLY A 72 8.22 -2.18 3.89
CA GLY A 72 8.87 -3.47 3.65
C GLY A 72 7.89 -4.63 3.61
N THR A 73 8.42 -5.84 3.67
CA THR A 73 7.63 -7.08 3.61
C THR A 73 6.50 -7.09 4.63
N GLY A 74 5.29 -7.38 4.17
CA GLY A 74 4.10 -7.45 5.03
C GLY A 74 3.51 -6.10 5.38
N GLU A 75 3.98 -5.02 4.78
CA GLU A 75 3.47 -3.70 5.05
C GLU A 75 2.60 -3.18 3.90
N ILE A 76 1.64 -2.33 4.26
CA ILE A 76 0.74 -1.65 3.32
C ILE A 76 1.46 -0.43 2.76
N ALA A 77 1.30 -0.19 1.46
CA ALA A 77 1.81 1.00 0.80
C ALA A 77 0.81 1.49 -0.25
N PHE A 78 0.60 2.79 -0.31
CA PHE A 78 -0.22 3.42 -1.34
C PHE A 78 -0.04 4.93 -1.33
N SER A 79 -0.46 5.58 -2.42
CA SER A 79 -0.55 7.04 -2.47
C SER A 79 -1.86 7.48 -1.84
N SER A 80 -1.79 8.14 -0.67
CA SER A 80 -2.98 8.62 0.01
C SER A 80 -3.76 9.66 -0.82
N TRP A 81 -3.05 10.49 -1.59
CA TRP A 81 -3.70 11.45 -2.49
C TRP A 81 -4.60 10.76 -3.51
N GLY A 82 -4.07 9.74 -4.20
CA GLY A 82 -4.84 9.01 -5.20
C GLY A 82 -5.94 8.17 -4.60
N TYR A 83 -5.64 7.41 -3.55
CA TYR A 83 -6.59 6.49 -2.96
C TYR A 83 -7.71 7.21 -2.18
N VAL A 84 -7.36 8.15 -1.31
CA VAL A 84 -8.35 8.80 -0.42
C VAL A 84 -9.09 9.91 -1.14
N ASN A 85 -8.38 10.78 -1.86
CA ASN A 85 -8.93 12.02 -2.42
C ASN A 85 -9.11 12.01 -3.93
N ASN A 86 -8.71 10.93 -4.62
CA ASN A 86 -8.68 10.87 -6.08
C ASN A 86 -7.92 12.06 -6.70
N GLU A 87 -6.79 12.41 -6.09
CA GLU A 87 -5.91 13.50 -6.51
C GLU A 87 -4.58 12.96 -7.00
N VAL A 88 -3.82 13.80 -7.72
CA VAL A 88 -2.47 13.44 -8.14
C VAL A 88 -1.55 13.38 -6.93
N SER A 89 -0.56 12.49 -6.97
CA SER A 89 0.40 12.33 -5.89
C SER A 89 1.34 13.53 -5.79
N GLN A 90 1.59 13.97 -4.56
CA GLN A 90 2.57 15.01 -4.28
C GLN A 90 3.93 14.40 -3.90
N VAL A 91 4.04 13.10 -3.92
CA VAL A 91 5.28 12.38 -3.64
C VAL A 91 5.56 11.36 -4.72
N ASN A 92 6.82 10.93 -4.77
CA ASN A 92 7.25 9.81 -5.59
C ASN A 92 7.31 8.56 -4.70
N ILE A 93 6.89 7.41 -5.23
CA ILE A 93 7.05 6.11 -4.57
C ILE A 93 7.86 5.23 -5.52
N GLU A 94 8.98 4.71 -5.04
CA GLU A 94 9.86 3.87 -5.85
C GLU A 94 10.27 2.60 -5.11
N SER A 95 10.63 1.59 -5.89
CA SER A 95 11.20 0.35 -5.40
C SER A 95 12.69 0.57 -5.14
N VAL A 96 13.11 0.40 -3.89
CA VAL A 96 14.52 0.60 -3.50
C VAL A 96 15.40 -0.54 -4.02
N ASN A 97 14.86 -1.76 -4.00
CA ASN A 97 15.47 -2.96 -4.53
C ASN A 97 14.43 -3.71 -5.36
N GLU A 98 14.75 -4.89 -5.87
CA GLU A 98 13.74 -5.70 -6.53
C GLU A 98 12.63 -6.03 -5.53
N SER A 99 11.38 -5.79 -5.93
CA SER A 99 10.24 -5.98 -5.05
C SER A 99 9.07 -6.68 -5.74
N ILE A 100 8.25 -7.33 -4.92
CA ILE A 100 7.01 -7.95 -5.34
C ILE A 100 5.93 -7.44 -4.40
N ALA A 101 4.82 -6.99 -4.97
CA ALA A 101 3.70 -6.48 -4.20
C ALA A 101 2.39 -7.02 -4.77
N TYR A 102 1.41 -7.18 -3.91
CA TYR A 102 0.03 -7.40 -4.32
C TYR A 102 -0.68 -6.07 -4.38
N GLY A 103 -1.44 -5.85 -5.44
CA GLY A 103 -2.17 -4.61 -5.64
C GLY A 103 -3.63 -4.84 -5.99
N ILE A 104 -4.47 -3.88 -5.62
CA ILE A 104 -5.89 -3.90 -5.94
C ILE A 104 -6.37 -2.46 -6.15
N ALA A 105 -7.22 -2.28 -7.15
CA ALA A 105 -7.81 -0.97 -7.41
C ALA A 105 -8.85 -0.61 -6.34
N LYS A 106 -8.99 0.68 -6.06
CA LYS A 106 -9.92 1.18 -5.05
C LYS A 106 -11.35 0.65 -5.19
N PRO A 107 -11.99 0.66 -6.39
CA PRO A 107 -13.36 0.16 -6.50
C PRO A 107 -13.50 -1.31 -6.10
N ASP A 108 -12.51 -2.13 -6.46
CA ASP A 108 -12.53 -3.55 -6.13
C ASP A 108 -12.32 -3.79 -4.64
N LEU A 109 -11.45 -3.01 -4.01
CA LEU A 109 -11.23 -3.10 -2.56
C LEU A 109 -12.46 -2.66 -1.78
N GLU A 110 -13.11 -1.59 -2.20
CA GLU A 110 -14.34 -1.10 -1.56
C GLU A 110 -15.47 -2.13 -1.67
N GLU A 111 -15.57 -2.82 -2.80
CA GLU A 111 -16.55 -3.91 -2.97
C GLU A 111 -16.29 -5.05 -1.97
N LEU A 112 -15.02 -5.41 -1.76
CA LEU A 112 -14.65 -6.40 -0.75
C LEU A 112 -15.02 -5.93 0.66
N PHE A 113 -14.77 -4.68 0.98
CA PHE A 113 -15.14 -4.13 2.30
C PHE A 113 -16.64 -4.19 2.53
N ASN A 114 -17.44 -4.03 1.48
CA ASN A 114 -18.89 -4.10 1.59
C ASN A 114 -19.41 -5.55 1.71
N SER A 115 -18.59 -6.53 1.33
CA SER A 115 -18.99 -7.94 1.34
C SER A 115 -18.52 -8.71 2.58
N SER A 116 -17.63 -8.14 3.38
CA SER A 116 -17.03 -8.81 4.54
C SER A 116 -16.93 -7.86 5.73
N ILE A 117 -17.54 -8.23 6.85
CA ILE A 117 -17.49 -7.44 8.09
C ILE A 117 -16.05 -7.32 8.59
N GLU A 118 -15.28 -8.42 8.53
CA GLU A 118 -13.89 -8.44 8.99
C GLU A 118 -13.03 -7.50 8.16
N LEU A 119 -13.15 -7.56 6.83
CA LEU A 119 -12.40 -6.69 5.92
C LEU A 119 -12.87 -5.23 6.04
N SER A 120 -14.15 -4.99 6.23
CA SER A 120 -14.67 -3.63 6.47
C SER A 120 -14.06 -3.02 7.74
N ASN A 121 -14.04 -3.78 8.84
CA ASN A 121 -13.44 -3.33 10.10
C ASN A 121 -11.93 -3.09 9.95
N PHE A 122 -11.25 -3.96 9.23
CA PHE A 122 -9.82 -3.81 8.93
C PHE A 122 -9.58 -2.51 8.16
N GLY A 123 -10.34 -2.28 7.09
CA GLY A 123 -10.21 -1.08 6.27
C GLY A 123 -10.42 0.19 7.08
N ARG A 124 -11.45 0.21 7.92
CA ARG A 124 -11.73 1.35 8.80
C ARG A 124 -10.55 1.63 9.73
N LYS A 125 -9.99 0.60 10.36
CA LYS A 125 -8.84 0.76 11.27
C LYS A 125 -7.61 1.31 10.54
N ILE A 126 -7.33 0.79 9.35
CA ILE A 126 -6.17 1.22 8.56
C ILE A 126 -6.30 2.68 8.16
N PHE A 127 -7.45 3.08 7.64
CA PHE A 127 -7.64 4.46 7.19
C PHE A 127 -7.73 5.45 8.35
N GLU A 128 -8.18 5.03 9.53
CA GLU A 128 -8.09 5.85 10.74
C GLU A 128 -6.63 6.13 11.11
N GLN A 129 -5.78 5.11 11.09
CA GLN A 129 -4.36 5.25 11.39
C GLN A 129 -3.67 6.18 10.40
N ILE A 130 -3.97 6.05 9.12
CA ILE A 130 -3.40 6.90 8.07
C ILE A 130 -3.85 8.34 8.25
N GLY A 131 -5.12 8.57 8.52
CA GLY A 131 -5.65 9.90 8.80
C GLY A 131 -4.94 10.59 9.94
N ARG A 132 -4.63 9.86 11.01
CA ARG A 132 -3.88 10.41 12.15
C ARG A 132 -2.45 10.76 11.79
N ALA A 133 -1.82 9.98 10.92
CA ALA A 133 -0.44 10.22 10.51
C ALA A 133 -0.28 11.46 9.63
N HIS A 134 -1.35 11.91 8.99
CA HIS A 134 -1.33 13.05 8.08
C HIS A 134 -1.95 14.32 8.65
N VAL A 135 -2.29 14.32 9.92
CA VAL A 135 -2.84 15.49 10.62
C VAL A 135 -1.72 16.42 11.11
#